data_ee098124634c4a27a64d772aedacfa14
#
_entry.id   ee098124634c4a27a64d772aedacfa14
#
_cell.length_a   1.000
_cell.length_b   1.000
_cell.length_c   1.000
_cell.angle_alpha   90.00
_cell.angle_beta   90.00
_cell.angle_gamma   90.00
#
_symmetry.space_group_name_H-M   'P 1'
#
loop_
_entity.id
_entity.type
_entity.pdbx_description
1 polymer ?
#
loop_
_entity_poly.entity_id
_entity_poly.type
_entity_poly.pdbx_seq_one_letter_code
_entity_poly.pdbx_strand_id
1 'polypeptide(L)'
;MRLHTSTTRLFLAAVFACVGVAAFAESLPQRVDALIAAKAEKQPLAAPASDAEFFRRAWLDFNGNIPSPEETRKFLADPAKDKRAKLIDRLFAAPEFAGRMAEVFNIQLMERNGDNEEWRRYLTDSFRENKPWDQMVREMVSPDFKNEKLRGAGWFITRRLEKVGQQETDYPGVTRDTGRLFMGVDLQCCQCHKHLTVKDYKQIDFNGLFVTFQNVKLQPAGGDYKSAWLAEGLLDKKYEFVSVLNKTKGATGPRVPLGAEVEIPTLPEAEQWIEPPDKKKRNIGVPKFSPLKELSQRLASAENPYFARNIANRVWFLAMGRGLVEPLDLIHSENPASHPELLDLLAKEITEHKFDIKWLLRELALTQTYARSSILPADAKDAPEALFTVAKERPLVAEQLARAFLAATGEQERVIEGKGWDGIEGKKIARKDFEKSFTAAFANAAKEPELSVNPTLRSALFLRNNDLVLWSLQRRKGNLVDRIAAMSDAAQIADELYVSILTRPPTAEEKTEVATYLAKHQADREKALGHYAWAMLSSMEFFANH
;
A
#
# COMPACT_ATOMS: atom_id res chain seq x y z
N MET A 1 -58.75 -82.39 2.36
CA MET A 1 -58.11 -81.78 1.16
C MET A 1 -58.12 -80.27 1.36
N ARG A 2 -57.05 -79.73 1.87
CA ARG A 2 -56.93 -78.26 2.18
C ARG A 2 -55.91 -77.67 1.23
N LEU A 3 -56.35 -76.73 0.38
CA LEU A 3 -55.49 -75.91 -0.48
C LEU A 3 -54.88 -74.75 0.33
N HIS A 4 -53.56 -74.63 0.29
CA HIS A 4 -52.84 -73.49 0.79
C HIS A 4 -52.57 -72.50 -0.37
N THR A 5 -53.13 -71.33 -0.26
CA THR A 5 -52.81 -70.21 -1.18
C THR A 5 -51.70 -69.35 -0.55
N SER A 6 -50.54 -69.30 -1.20
CA SER A 6 -49.41 -68.52 -0.79
C SER A 6 -49.51 -67.14 -1.47
N THR A 7 -49.62 -66.07 -0.68
CA THR A 7 -49.60 -64.65 -1.16
C THR A 7 -48.18 -64.08 -1.06
N THR A 8 -47.54 -63.93 -2.16
CA THR A 8 -46.22 -63.25 -2.28
C THR A 8 -46.41 -61.73 -2.27
N ARG A 9 -45.95 -61.08 -1.18
CA ARG A 9 -45.91 -59.60 -1.12
C ARG A 9 -44.58 -59.09 -1.79
N LEU A 10 -44.69 -58.36 -2.87
CA LEU A 10 -43.62 -57.61 -3.46
C LEU A 10 -43.39 -56.33 -2.61
N PHE A 11 -42.22 -56.22 -2.00
CA PHE A 11 -41.74 -54.96 -1.43
C PHE A 11 -41.04 -54.15 -2.54
N LEU A 12 -41.65 -53.04 -2.96
CA LEU A 12 -41.00 -52.02 -3.78
C LEU A 12 -40.13 -51.12 -2.86
N ALA A 13 -38.84 -51.31 -2.87
CA ALA A 13 -37.92 -50.40 -2.21
C ALA A 13 -37.68 -49.17 -3.12
N ALA A 14 -38.28 -48.04 -2.79
CA ALA A 14 -37.97 -46.74 -3.42
C ALA A 14 -36.61 -46.25 -2.93
N VAL A 15 -35.58 -46.33 -3.76
CA VAL A 15 -34.29 -45.71 -3.50
C VAL A 15 -34.44 -44.22 -3.78
N PHE A 16 -34.57 -43.41 -2.73
CA PHE A 16 -34.41 -41.96 -2.83
C PHE A 16 -32.92 -41.65 -3.00
N ALA A 17 -32.47 -41.37 -4.22
CA ALA A 17 -31.17 -40.76 -4.48
C ALA A 17 -31.23 -39.32 -4.00
N CYS A 18 -30.74 -39.05 -2.79
CA CYS A 18 -30.38 -37.69 -2.38
C CYS A 18 -29.20 -37.21 -3.21
N VAL A 19 -29.48 -36.54 -4.31
CA VAL A 19 -28.46 -35.70 -4.98
C VAL A 19 -28.23 -34.52 -4.06
N GLY A 20 -27.25 -34.66 -3.17
CA GLY A 20 -26.74 -33.55 -2.38
C GLY A 20 -26.12 -32.54 -3.39
N VAL A 21 -26.82 -31.46 -3.69
CA VAL A 21 -26.23 -30.28 -4.30
C VAL A 21 -25.23 -29.79 -3.24
N ALA A 22 -23.94 -30.10 -3.46
CA ALA A 22 -22.88 -29.45 -2.72
C ALA A 22 -23.01 -27.96 -3.05
N ALA A 23 -23.57 -27.20 -2.11
CA ALA A 23 -23.50 -25.74 -2.17
C ALA A 23 -22.01 -25.40 -2.09
N PHE A 24 -21.39 -25.10 -3.21
CA PHE A 24 -20.04 -24.53 -3.23
C PHE A 24 -20.11 -23.24 -2.39
N ALA A 25 -19.36 -23.18 -1.31
CA ALA A 25 -19.25 -21.96 -0.53
C ALA A 25 -18.82 -20.82 -1.47
N GLU A 26 -19.54 -19.70 -1.42
CA GLU A 26 -19.22 -18.53 -2.23
C GLU A 26 -17.76 -18.11 -1.98
N SER A 27 -17.03 -17.83 -3.05
CA SER A 27 -15.65 -17.34 -2.97
C SER A 27 -15.60 -15.96 -2.31
N LEU A 28 -14.46 -15.58 -1.74
CA LEU A 28 -14.32 -14.25 -1.12
C LEU A 28 -14.67 -13.12 -2.09
N PRO A 29 -14.22 -13.10 -3.37
CA PRO A 29 -14.64 -12.09 -4.33
C PRO A 29 -16.16 -11.96 -4.49
N GLN A 30 -16.87 -13.08 -4.57
CA GLN A 30 -18.35 -13.08 -4.69
C GLN A 30 -19.03 -12.49 -3.47
N ARG A 31 -18.57 -12.86 -2.26
CA ARG A 31 -19.08 -12.32 -0.99
C ARG A 31 -18.83 -10.81 -0.87
N VAL A 32 -17.65 -10.34 -1.28
CA VAL A 32 -17.31 -8.92 -1.34
C VAL A 32 -18.27 -8.17 -2.27
N ASP A 33 -18.43 -8.65 -3.50
CA ASP A 33 -19.30 -8.04 -4.49
C ASP A 33 -20.78 -8.01 -4.05
N ALA A 34 -21.24 -9.05 -3.39
CA ALA A 34 -22.60 -9.12 -2.83
C ALA A 34 -22.82 -8.05 -1.74
N LEU A 35 -21.86 -7.86 -0.82
CA LEU A 35 -21.95 -6.83 0.22
C LEU A 35 -21.91 -5.41 -0.35
N ILE A 36 -21.08 -5.15 -1.35
CA ILE A 36 -21.05 -3.86 -2.05
C ILE A 36 -22.39 -3.59 -2.76
N ALA A 37 -22.90 -4.57 -3.51
CA ALA A 37 -24.17 -4.44 -4.23
C ALA A 37 -25.36 -4.23 -3.27
N ALA A 38 -25.40 -4.93 -2.15
CA ALA A 38 -26.43 -4.77 -1.13
C ALA A 38 -26.42 -3.34 -0.53
N LYS A 39 -25.24 -2.77 -0.28
CA LYS A 39 -25.13 -1.43 0.29
C LYS A 39 -25.38 -0.31 -0.73
N ALA A 40 -25.14 -0.58 -2.01
CA ALA A 40 -25.41 0.37 -3.08
C ALA A 40 -26.92 0.71 -3.20
N GLU A 41 -27.79 -0.22 -2.79
CA GLU A 41 -29.26 -0.05 -2.83
C GLU A 41 -29.78 0.34 -4.23
N LYS A 42 -30.15 1.62 -4.41
CA LYS A 42 -30.66 2.18 -5.66
C LYS A 42 -29.59 2.88 -6.51
N GLN A 43 -28.38 2.99 -6.02
CA GLN A 43 -27.28 3.58 -6.79
C GLN A 43 -26.84 2.62 -7.90
N PRO A 44 -26.79 3.07 -9.16
CA PRO A 44 -26.35 2.22 -10.25
C PRO A 44 -24.87 1.85 -10.09
N LEU A 45 -24.56 0.58 -10.31
CA LEU A 45 -23.19 0.11 -10.37
C LEU A 45 -22.61 0.41 -11.75
N ALA A 46 -21.40 0.95 -11.81
CA ALA A 46 -20.70 1.14 -13.07
C ALA A 46 -20.51 -0.20 -13.81
N ALA A 47 -20.58 -0.14 -15.13
CA ALA A 47 -20.25 -1.28 -15.98
C ALA A 47 -18.81 -1.76 -15.70
N PRO A 48 -18.46 -2.98 -16.09
CA PRO A 48 -17.06 -3.42 -16.08
C PRO A 48 -16.19 -2.46 -16.91
N ALA A 49 -15.02 -2.11 -16.40
CA ALA A 49 -14.03 -1.33 -17.13
C ALA A 49 -13.70 -1.95 -18.49
N SER A 50 -13.34 -1.13 -19.46
CA SER A 50 -12.76 -1.62 -20.70
C SER A 50 -11.50 -2.47 -20.40
N ASP A 51 -11.10 -3.32 -21.34
CA ASP A 51 -9.87 -4.10 -21.16
C ASP A 51 -8.63 -3.21 -21.05
N ALA A 52 -8.60 -2.07 -21.73
CA ALA A 52 -7.50 -1.11 -21.64
C ALA A 52 -7.44 -0.45 -20.26
N GLU A 53 -8.57 0.02 -19.74
CA GLU A 53 -8.68 0.60 -18.40
C GLU A 53 -8.27 -0.40 -17.31
N PHE A 54 -8.84 -1.63 -17.36
CA PHE A 54 -8.50 -2.68 -16.41
C PHE A 54 -7.01 -3.05 -16.47
N PHE A 55 -6.45 -3.17 -17.68
CA PHE A 55 -5.06 -3.55 -17.90
C PHE A 55 -4.09 -2.50 -17.33
N ARG A 56 -4.34 -1.21 -17.61
CA ARG A 56 -3.55 -0.10 -17.08
C ARG A 56 -3.64 -0.07 -15.55
N ARG A 57 -4.85 -0.16 -14.99
CA ARG A 57 -5.09 -0.17 -13.53
C ARG A 57 -4.30 -1.29 -12.84
N ALA A 58 -4.49 -2.52 -13.30
CA ALA A 58 -3.82 -3.67 -12.69
C ALA A 58 -2.29 -3.57 -12.77
N TRP A 59 -1.77 -3.08 -13.89
CA TRP A 59 -0.33 -2.91 -14.06
C TRP A 59 0.25 -1.85 -13.14
N LEU A 60 -0.40 -0.70 -13.04
CA LEU A 60 0.00 0.37 -12.12
C LEU A 60 -0.10 -0.05 -10.65
N ASP A 61 -1.15 -0.76 -10.28
CA ASP A 61 -1.35 -1.18 -8.90
C ASP A 61 -0.34 -2.23 -8.44
N PHE A 62 -0.07 -3.25 -9.27
CA PHE A 62 0.67 -4.44 -8.85
C PHE A 62 2.10 -4.53 -9.41
N ASN A 63 2.40 -3.83 -10.51
CA ASN A 63 3.76 -3.69 -11.05
C ASN A 63 4.37 -2.31 -10.72
N GLY A 64 3.55 -1.29 -10.51
CA GLY A 64 4.00 0.07 -10.18
C GLY A 64 4.47 0.89 -11.38
N ASN A 65 4.16 0.45 -12.61
CA ASN A 65 4.50 1.10 -13.87
C ASN A 65 3.35 0.96 -14.86
N ILE A 66 3.43 1.57 -16.04
CA ILE A 66 2.57 1.26 -17.19
C ILE A 66 3.16 0.09 -17.99
N PRO A 67 2.32 -0.71 -18.68
CA PRO A 67 2.79 -1.77 -19.57
C PRO A 67 3.46 -1.21 -20.82
N SER A 68 4.26 -2.03 -21.47
CA SER A 68 4.81 -1.69 -22.78
C SER A 68 3.71 -1.65 -23.88
N PRO A 69 3.93 -0.93 -24.99
CA PRO A 69 3.01 -0.96 -26.13
C PRO A 69 2.75 -2.36 -26.68
N GLU A 70 3.77 -3.22 -26.68
CA GLU A 70 3.66 -4.62 -27.13
C GLU A 70 2.75 -5.42 -26.18
N GLU A 71 2.98 -5.35 -24.88
CA GLU A 71 2.16 -5.99 -23.85
C GLU A 71 0.69 -5.51 -23.94
N THR A 72 0.49 -4.21 -24.16
CA THR A 72 -0.83 -3.61 -24.31
C THR A 72 -1.56 -4.19 -25.51
N ARG A 73 -0.94 -4.20 -26.69
CA ARG A 73 -1.54 -4.76 -27.90
C ARG A 73 -1.84 -6.26 -27.75
N LYS A 74 -0.91 -7.01 -27.15
CA LYS A 74 -1.09 -8.44 -26.89
C LYS A 74 -2.28 -8.72 -25.99
N PHE A 75 -2.41 -7.98 -24.88
CA PHE A 75 -3.53 -8.16 -23.95
C PHE A 75 -4.87 -7.77 -24.57
N LEU A 76 -4.93 -6.66 -25.32
CA LEU A 76 -6.15 -6.21 -25.97
C LEU A 76 -6.60 -7.16 -27.07
N ALA A 77 -5.68 -7.79 -27.79
CA ALA A 77 -5.98 -8.75 -28.85
C ALA A 77 -6.34 -10.16 -28.34
N ASP A 78 -6.09 -10.47 -27.06
CA ASP A 78 -6.38 -11.79 -26.49
C ASP A 78 -7.90 -11.98 -26.33
N PRO A 79 -8.52 -12.99 -27.02
CA PRO A 79 -9.95 -13.27 -26.93
C PRO A 79 -10.36 -14.07 -25.69
N ALA A 80 -9.41 -14.52 -24.85
CA ALA A 80 -9.68 -15.39 -23.72
C ALA A 80 -10.55 -14.67 -22.66
N LYS A 81 -11.66 -15.34 -22.25
CA LYS A 81 -12.59 -14.79 -21.25
C LYS A 81 -11.95 -14.62 -19.86
N ASP A 82 -10.95 -15.43 -19.55
CA ASP A 82 -10.22 -15.45 -18.28
C ASP A 82 -8.91 -14.63 -18.31
N LYS A 83 -8.68 -13.83 -19.38
CA LYS A 83 -7.44 -13.06 -19.55
C LYS A 83 -7.16 -12.09 -18.39
N ARG A 84 -8.21 -11.50 -17.78
CA ARG A 84 -8.06 -10.60 -16.63
C ARG A 84 -7.58 -11.34 -15.38
N ALA A 85 -8.14 -12.51 -15.09
CA ALA A 85 -7.70 -13.33 -13.95
C ALA A 85 -6.25 -13.82 -14.17
N LYS A 86 -5.92 -14.28 -15.38
CA LYS A 86 -4.55 -14.67 -15.74
C LYS A 86 -3.56 -13.52 -15.65
N LEU A 87 -3.99 -12.29 -16.00
CA LEU A 87 -3.18 -11.08 -15.81
C LEU A 87 -2.87 -10.85 -14.33
N ILE A 88 -3.88 -10.90 -13.46
CA ILE A 88 -3.71 -10.75 -12.02
C ILE A 88 -2.71 -11.79 -11.50
N ASP A 89 -2.90 -13.07 -11.83
CA ASP A 89 -1.99 -14.14 -11.42
C ASP A 89 -0.55 -13.89 -11.88
N ARG A 90 -0.36 -13.45 -13.13
CA ARG A 90 0.95 -13.11 -13.69
C ARG A 90 1.60 -11.95 -12.95
N LEU A 91 0.87 -10.87 -12.68
CA LEU A 91 1.40 -9.69 -11.97
C LEU A 91 1.80 -10.03 -10.53
N PHE A 92 0.99 -10.83 -9.85
CA PHE A 92 1.30 -11.27 -8.48
C PHE A 92 2.47 -12.27 -8.40
N ALA A 93 2.75 -13.00 -9.46
CA ALA A 93 3.91 -13.89 -9.57
C ALA A 93 5.20 -13.15 -9.99
N ALA A 94 5.08 -11.95 -10.55
CA ALA A 94 6.21 -11.18 -11.05
C ALA A 94 7.07 -10.61 -9.92
N PRO A 95 8.41 -10.53 -10.09
CA PRO A 95 9.32 -9.98 -9.07
C PRO A 95 9.04 -8.49 -8.77
N GLU A 96 8.48 -7.74 -9.71
CA GLU A 96 8.11 -6.34 -9.60
C GLU A 96 7.04 -6.11 -8.52
N PHE A 97 6.15 -7.10 -8.29
CA PHE A 97 5.15 -7.03 -7.23
C PHE A 97 5.78 -6.77 -5.85
N ALA A 98 6.85 -7.48 -5.51
CA ALA A 98 7.54 -7.30 -4.24
C ALA A 98 8.13 -5.89 -4.12
N GLY A 99 8.75 -5.38 -5.18
CA GLY A 99 9.28 -4.02 -5.22
C GLY A 99 8.17 -2.96 -5.07
N ARG A 100 7.02 -3.18 -5.75
CA ARG A 100 5.86 -2.29 -5.65
C ARG A 100 5.26 -2.29 -4.25
N MET A 101 5.07 -3.44 -3.64
CA MET A 101 4.54 -3.51 -2.27
C MET A 101 5.52 -2.89 -1.26
N ALA A 102 6.81 -3.14 -1.41
CA ALA A 102 7.83 -2.50 -0.57
C ALA A 102 7.77 -0.96 -0.66
N GLU A 103 7.58 -0.40 -1.84
CA GLU A 103 7.41 1.05 -2.06
C GLU A 103 6.13 1.57 -1.39
N VAL A 104 5.00 0.91 -1.61
CA VAL A 104 3.71 1.31 -1.03
C VAL A 104 3.77 1.32 0.50
N PHE A 105 4.29 0.23 1.09
CA PHE A 105 4.39 0.13 2.54
C PHE A 105 5.47 1.06 3.12
N ASN A 106 6.56 1.33 2.38
CA ASN A 106 7.52 2.36 2.78
C ASN A 106 6.84 3.73 2.87
N ILE A 107 6.07 4.12 1.84
CA ILE A 107 5.34 5.40 1.83
C ILE A 107 4.34 5.46 2.99
N GLN A 108 3.52 4.41 3.17
CA GLN A 108 2.51 4.38 4.23
C GLN A 108 3.09 4.37 5.64
N LEU A 109 4.17 3.61 5.88
CA LEU A 109 4.74 3.43 7.20
C LEU A 109 5.72 4.56 7.58
N MET A 110 6.48 5.06 6.62
CA MET A 110 7.50 6.08 6.90
C MET A 110 7.05 7.49 6.53
N GLU A 111 6.00 7.66 5.73
CA GLU A 111 5.47 8.98 5.35
C GLU A 111 6.60 9.91 4.90
N ARG A 112 7.50 9.39 4.06
CA ARG A 112 8.71 10.08 3.56
C ARG A 112 9.65 10.62 4.65
N ASN A 113 9.57 10.09 5.87
CA ASN A 113 10.44 10.45 6.98
C ASN A 113 11.81 9.78 6.87
N GLY A 114 12.62 10.23 5.92
CA GLY A 114 13.96 9.70 5.67
C GLY A 114 13.98 8.52 4.71
N ASP A 115 15.18 8.06 4.42
CA ASP A 115 15.46 6.96 3.49
C ASP A 115 16.55 6.07 4.07
N ASN A 116 16.38 4.75 3.97
CA ASN A 116 17.34 3.77 4.45
C ASN A 116 17.35 2.54 3.55
N GLU A 117 18.54 2.14 3.10
CA GLU A 117 18.69 1.02 2.17
C GLU A 117 18.39 -0.33 2.80
N GLU A 118 18.77 -0.55 4.07
CA GLU A 118 18.49 -1.81 4.78
C GLU A 118 17.00 -1.99 5.03
N TRP A 119 16.28 -0.90 5.33
CA TRP A 119 14.83 -0.89 5.46
C TRP A 119 14.14 -1.24 4.13
N ARG A 120 14.54 -0.61 3.02
CA ARG A 120 13.97 -0.93 1.71
C ARG A 120 14.23 -2.37 1.31
N ARG A 121 15.43 -2.88 1.58
CA ARG A 121 15.78 -4.29 1.36
C ARG A 121 14.90 -5.20 2.21
N TYR A 122 14.78 -4.92 3.51
CA TYR A 122 13.92 -5.68 4.41
C TYR A 122 12.47 -5.77 3.91
N LEU A 123 11.87 -4.65 3.47
CA LEU A 123 10.51 -4.66 2.91
C LEU A 123 10.44 -5.47 1.62
N THR A 124 11.38 -5.27 0.70
CA THR A 124 11.39 -5.98 -0.59
C THR A 124 11.53 -7.49 -0.40
N ASP A 125 12.44 -7.93 0.47
CA ASP A 125 12.65 -9.34 0.76
C ASP A 125 11.44 -9.94 1.49
N SER A 126 10.82 -9.20 2.41
CA SER A 126 9.61 -9.63 3.11
C SER A 126 8.45 -9.88 2.15
N PHE A 127 8.19 -8.97 1.19
CA PHE A 127 7.14 -9.16 0.19
C PHE A 127 7.50 -10.22 -0.87
N ARG A 128 8.78 -10.38 -1.20
CA ARG A 128 9.25 -11.45 -2.11
C ARG A 128 9.04 -12.83 -1.51
N GLU A 129 9.31 -12.97 -0.21
CA GLU A 129 9.14 -14.22 0.56
C GLU A 129 7.69 -14.42 1.04
N ASN A 130 6.79 -13.49 0.73
CA ASN A 130 5.41 -13.45 1.22
C ASN A 130 5.32 -13.59 2.75
N LYS A 131 6.17 -12.83 3.47
CA LYS A 131 6.21 -12.83 4.93
C LYS A 131 4.87 -12.34 5.50
N PRO A 132 4.27 -13.05 6.48
CA PRO A 132 3.05 -12.63 7.13
C PRO A 132 3.15 -11.24 7.76
N TRP A 133 2.09 -10.43 7.64
CA TRP A 133 2.09 -9.05 8.14
C TRP A 133 2.32 -8.94 9.64
N ASP A 134 1.74 -9.84 10.42
CA ASP A 134 1.93 -9.90 11.88
C ASP A 134 3.41 -10.15 12.25
N GLN A 135 4.11 -11.00 11.49
CA GLN A 135 5.55 -11.21 11.66
C GLN A 135 6.33 -9.93 11.31
N MET A 136 6.01 -9.28 10.19
CA MET A 136 6.66 -8.02 9.79
C MET A 136 6.52 -6.96 10.89
N VAL A 137 5.33 -6.81 11.46
CA VAL A 137 5.09 -5.81 12.52
C VAL A 137 5.82 -6.18 13.82
N ARG A 138 5.87 -7.46 14.20
CA ARG A 138 6.69 -7.91 15.35
C ARG A 138 8.15 -7.56 15.15
N GLU A 139 8.70 -7.79 13.96
CA GLU A 139 10.08 -7.46 13.63
C GLU A 139 10.34 -5.94 13.62
N MET A 140 9.37 -5.12 13.21
CA MET A 140 9.48 -3.65 13.26
C MET A 140 9.42 -3.09 14.68
N VAL A 141 8.55 -3.63 15.54
CA VAL A 141 8.34 -3.15 16.91
C VAL A 141 9.39 -3.68 17.88
N SER A 142 9.83 -4.91 17.71
CA SER A 142 10.89 -5.55 18.50
C SER A 142 11.99 -6.12 17.60
N PRO A 143 12.82 -5.25 16.99
CA PRO A 143 13.76 -5.62 15.95
C PRO A 143 14.97 -6.38 16.48
N ASP A 144 15.43 -7.38 15.71
CA ASP A 144 16.70 -8.05 15.93
C ASP A 144 17.82 -7.37 15.12
N PHE A 145 18.56 -6.47 15.77
CA PHE A 145 19.65 -5.72 15.14
C PHE A 145 20.93 -6.55 14.89
N LYS A 146 21.06 -7.74 15.51
CA LYS A 146 22.19 -8.63 15.28
C LYS A 146 21.99 -9.46 14.00
N ASN A 147 20.75 -9.73 13.63
CA ASN A 147 20.43 -10.45 12.42
C ASN A 147 20.45 -9.51 11.20
N GLU A 148 21.39 -9.75 10.29
CA GLU A 148 21.58 -8.92 9.10
C GLU A 148 20.33 -8.80 8.21
N LYS A 149 19.52 -9.84 8.14
CA LYS A 149 18.29 -9.85 7.32
C LYS A 149 17.14 -9.07 7.98
N LEU A 150 17.14 -8.97 9.32
CA LEU A 150 16.04 -8.41 10.09
C LEU A 150 16.32 -7.00 10.62
N ARG A 151 17.60 -6.62 10.79
CA ARG A 151 17.95 -5.33 11.42
C ARG A 151 17.35 -4.13 10.69
N GLY A 152 17.13 -4.22 9.38
CA GLY A 152 16.48 -3.17 8.59
C GLY A 152 15.06 -2.84 9.08
N ALA A 153 14.34 -3.80 9.68
CA ALA A 153 13.03 -3.58 10.28
C ALA A 153 13.05 -2.53 11.39
N GLY A 154 14.18 -2.44 12.12
CA GLY A 154 14.36 -1.48 13.21
C GLY A 154 14.33 -0.02 12.78
N TRP A 155 14.50 0.27 11.49
CA TRP A 155 14.42 1.64 10.96
C TRP A 155 13.09 2.33 11.30
N PHE A 156 12.00 1.56 11.36
CA PHE A 156 10.69 2.10 11.75
C PHE A 156 10.74 2.85 13.09
N ILE A 157 11.39 2.29 14.11
CA ILE A 157 11.50 2.93 15.42
C ILE A 157 12.73 3.84 15.50
N THR A 158 13.90 3.38 15.04
CA THR A 158 15.15 4.15 15.21
C THR A 158 15.06 5.53 14.57
N ARG A 159 14.45 5.62 13.37
CA ARG A 159 14.24 6.90 12.70
C ARG A 159 13.36 7.87 13.49
N ARG A 160 12.34 7.35 14.18
CA ARG A 160 11.43 8.16 15.01
C ARG A 160 12.04 8.63 16.33
N LEU A 161 13.05 7.90 16.80
CA LEU A 161 13.77 8.25 18.02
C LEU A 161 15.03 9.09 17.76
N GLU A 162 15.40 9.33 16.51
CA GLU A 162 16.50 10.22 16.15
C GLU A 162 16.19 11.66 16.59
N LYS A 163 17.15 12.26 17.29
CA LYS A 163 17.06 13.66 17.68
C LYS A 163 17.31 14.58 16.51
N VAL A 164 16.46 15.58 16.35
CA VAL A 164 16.65 16.64 15.35
C VAL A 164 17.21 17.87 16.06
N GLY A 165 18.48 18.15 15.86
CA GLY A 165 19.17 19.25 16.51
C GLY A 165 19.22 19.08 18.03
N GLN A 166 18.73 20.08 18.78
CA GLN A 166 18.69 20.07 20.25
C GLN A 166 17.35 19.57 20.82
N GLN A 167 16.44 19.07 19.97
CA GLN A 167 15.16 18.57 20.45
C GLN A 167 15.32 17.29 21.26
N GLU A 168 14.41 17.08 22.21
CA GLU A 168 14.31 15.81 22.92
C GLU A 168 13.83 14.68 21.99
N THR A 169 14.13 13.44 22.39
CA THR A 169 13.62 12.26 21.67
C THR A 169 12.09 12.25 21.69
N ASP A 170 11.46 12.11 20.51
CA ASP A 170 10.00 12.15 20.36
C ASP A 170 9.34 10.80 20.70
N TYR A 171 9.41 10.39 21.97
CA TYR A 171 8.68 9.20 22.44
C TYR A 171 7.16 9.29 22.25
N PRO A 172 6.51 10.46 22.45
CA PRO A 172 5.09 10.60 22.11
C PRO A 172 4.80 10.35 20.64
N GLY A 173 5.67 10.78 19.73
CA GLY A 173 5.52 10.59 18.28
C GLY A 173 5.55 9.13 17.89
N VAL A 174 6.55 8.35 18.31
CA VAL A 174 6.60 6.91 18.02
C VAL A 174 5.43 6.16 18.64
N THR A 175 4.92 6.60 19.80
CA THR A 175 3.73 6.04 20.45
C THR A 175 2.49 6.24 19.58
N ARG A 176 2.24 7.47 19.12
CA ARG A 176 1.11 7.78 18.21
C ARG A 176 1.20 7.01 16.92
N ASP A 177 2.36 7.02 16.28
CA ASP A 177 2.57 6.34 14.99
C ASP A 177 2.36 4.83 15.09
N THR A 178 2.78 4.21 16.18
CA THR A 178 2.56 2.76 16.39
C THR A 178 1.07 2.43 16.52
N GLY A 179 0.30 3.21 17.28
CA GLY A 179 -1.15 3.03 17.42
C GLY A 179 -1.87 3.27 16.09
N ARG A 180 -1.55 4.37 15.43
CA ARG A 180 -2.17 4.82 14.19
C ARG A 180 -1.87 3.88 13.02
N LEU A 181 -0.61 3.55 12.79
CA LEU A 181 -0.20 2.78 11.60
C LEU A 181 -0.52 1.29 11.71
N PHE A 182 -0.45 0.71 12.91
CA PHE A 182 -0.68 -0.73 13.08
C PHE A 182 -2.07 -1.10 13.60
N MET A 183 -2.81 -0.16 14.19
CA MET A 183 -4.14 -0.41 14.73
C MET A 183 -5.24 0.51 14.19
N GLY A 184 -4.87 1.56 13.44
CA GLY A 184 -5.82 2.58 13.01
C GLY A 184 -6.35 3.44 14.16
N VAL A 185 -5.61 3.57 15.26
CA VAL A 185 -6.04 4.24 16.49
C VAL A 185 -5.16 5.47 16.72
N ASP A 186 -5.70 6.67 16.43
CA ASP A 186 -5.00 7.93 16.72
C ASP A 186 -5.21 8.36 18.18
N LEU A 187 -4.15 8.23 18.96
CA LEU A 187 -4.14 8.57 20.39
C LEU A 187 -3.60 9.96 20.68
N GLN A 188 -3.49 10.87 19.72
CA GLN A 188 -2.87 12.18 19.90
C GLN A 188 -3.50 12.96 21.06
N CYS A 189 -4.82 13.04 21.15
CA CYS A 189 -5.51 13.70 22.25
C CYS A 189 -5.30 12.99 23.60
N CYS A 190 -5.09 11.66 23.56
CA CYS A 190 -4.96 10.83 24.74
C CYS A 190 -3.61 10.95 25.46
N GLN A 191 -2.66 11.67 24.90
CA GLN A 191 -1.41 12.00 25.55
C GLN A 191 -1.64 12.79 26.85
N CYS A 192 -2.59 13.74 26.86
CA CYS A 192 -2.81 14.67 27.95
C CYS A 192 -4.10 14.42 28.76
N HIS A 193 -5.12 13.82 28.11
CA HIS A 193 -6.43 13.54 28.71
C HIS A 193 -7.15 12.45 27.92
N LYS A 194 -8.29 11.93 28.41
CA LYS A 194 -9.16 11.07 27.60
C LYS A 194 -9.66 11.84 26.37
N HIS A 195 -9.92 11.17 25.27
CA HIS A 195 -10.48 11.83 24.10
C HIS A 195 -11.83 12.51 24.44
N LEU A 196 -12.06 13.71 23.91
CA LEU A 196 -13.23 14.52 24.31
C LEU A 196 -14.54 13.97 23.76
N THR A 197 -14.53 13.48 22.53
CA THR A 197 -15.71 12.99 21.82
C THR A 197 -15.70 11.47 21.66
N VAL A 198 -14.56 10.86 21.35
CA VAL A 198 -14.43 9.40 21.15
C VAL A 198 -14.29 8.71 22.50
N LYS A 199 -15.35 7.98 22.91
CA LYS A 199 -15.38 7.29 24.21
C LYS A 199 -14.40 6.12 24.30
N ASP A 200 -14.07 5.53 23.17
CA ASP A 200 -13.15 4.38 23.09
C ASP A 200 -11.72 4.75 23.48
N TYR A 201 -11.30 5.99 23.18
CA TYR A 201 -9.92 6.43 23.35
C TYR A 201 -9.66 7.03 24.75
N LYS A 202 -8.84 6.35 25.52
CA LYS A 202 -8.53 6.71 26.92
C LYS A 202 -7.06 7.10 27.08
N GLN A 203 -6.80 7.98 28.06
CA GLN A 203 -5.43 8.39 28.39
C GLN A 203 -4.55 7.20 28.81
N ILE A 204 -5.13 6.19 29.46
CA ILE A 204 -4.42 4.98 29.86
C ILE A 204 -3.90 4.18 28.66
N ASP A 205 -4.61 4.19 27.52
CA ASP A 205 -4.20 3.47 26.31
C ASP A 205 -2.94 4.12 25.69
N PHE A 206 -2.91 5.46 25.62
CA PHE A 206 -1.71 6.17 25.21
C PHE A 206 -0.53 5.88 26.14
N ASN A 207 -0.73 6.04 27.46
CA ASN A 207 0.36 5.91 28.43
C ASN A 207 0.86 4.46 28.55
N GLY A 208 0.01 3.46 28.32
CA GLY A 208 0.41 2.06 28.29
C GLY A 208 1.32 1.72 27.10
N LEU A 209 1.09 2.34 25.96
CA LEU A 209 1.97 2.21 24.80
C LEU A 209 3.24 3.07 24.99
N PHE A 210 3.09 4.28 25.55
CA PHE A 210 4.16 5.23 25.79
C PHE A 210 5.23 4.69 26.74
N VAL A 211 4.84 4.05 27.86
CA VAL A 211 5.79 3.51 28.83
C VAL A 211 6.75 2.49 28.21
N THR A 212 6.29 1.75 27.21
CA THR A 212 7.13 0.81 26.47
C THR A 212 8.24 1.55 25.72
N PHE A 213 7.88 2.58 24.94
CA PHE A 213 8.86 3.32 24.14
C PHE A 213 9.74 4.25 24.97
N GLN A 214 9.21 4.87 26.03
CA GLN A 214 10.01 5.69 26.94
C GLN A 214 11.14 4.89 27.60
N ASN A 215 10.96 3.57 27.76
CA ASN A 215 11.97 2.67 28.33
C ASN A 215 13.10 2.29 27.35
N VAL A 216 13.04 2.78 26.11
CA VAL A 216 13.98 2.45 25.03
C VAL A 216 14.94 3.61 24.78
N LYS A 217 16.22 3.30 24.55
CA LYS A 217 17.25 4.28 24.18
C LYS A 217 17.87 3.92 22.85
N LEU A 218 17.88 4.89 21.93
CA LEU A 218 18.59 4.77 20.67
C LEU A 218 20.11 4.79 20.92
N GLN A 219 20.80 3.82 20.39
CA GLN A 219 22.25 3.66 20.47
C GLN A 219 22.88 3.81 19.07
N PRO A 220 24.07 4.40 18.96
CA PRO A 220 24.80 4.45 17.70
C PRO A 220 25.30 3.05 17.30
N ALA A 221 25.65 2.89 16.02
CA ALA A 221 26.34 1.71 15.54
C ALA A 221 27.66 1.49 16.32
N GLY A 222 27.99 0.25 16.62
CA GLY A 222 29.23 -0.13 17.32
C GLY A 222 29.17 -1.52 17.96
N GLY A 223 30.32 -2.10 18.23
CA GLY A 223 30.42 -3.46 18.72
C GLY A 223 29.83 -4.48 17.74
N ASP A 224 28.88 -5.27 18.19
CA ASP A 224 28.17 -6.28 17.38
C ASP A 224 27.12 -5.68 16.45
N TYR A 225 26.85 -4.38 16.55
CA TYR A 225 25.78 -3.72 15.81
C TYR A 225 26.31 -2.89 14.64
N LYS A 226 25.86 -3.20 13.43
CA LYS A 226 26.29 -2.53 12.18
C LYS A 226 25.54 -1.23 11.88
N SER A 227 24.38 -1.01 12.52
CA SER A 227 23.57 0.19 12.41
C SER A 227 23.16 0.69 13.79
N ALA A 228 22.50 1.84 13.88
CA ALA A 228 21.87 2.30 15.11
C ALA A 228 20.87 1.26 15.62
N TRP A 229 20.85 1.03 16.93
CA TRP A 229 20.06 -0.03 17.56
C TRP A 229 19.36 0.46 18.83
N LEU A 230 18.46 -0.36 19.36
CA LEU A 230 17.67 -0.03 20.54
C LEU A 230 18.15 -0.81 21.75
N ALA A 231 18.40 -0.12 22.85
CA ALA A 231 18.63 -0.74 24.15
C ALA A 231 17.42 -0.49 25.06
N GLU A 232 16.91 -1.53 25.70
CA GLU A 232 15.85 -1.40 26.70
C GLU A 232 16.42 -1.18 28.08
N GLY A 233 15.80 -0.29 28.85
CA GLY A 233 16.08 -0.12 30.26
C GLY A 233 15.30 -1.14 31.10
N LEU A 234 15.64 -1.23 32.39
CA LEU A 234 14.85 -2.00 33.34
C LEU A 234 13.50 -1.31 33.57
N LEU A 235 12.41 -2.05 33.40
CA LEU A 235 11.05 -1.62 33.76
C LEU A 235 10.58 -2.42 34.96
N ASP A 236 10.57 -1.82 36.13
CA ASP A 236 10.24 -2.43 37.44
C ASP A 236 8.96 -1.89 38.09
N LYS A 237 8.39 -0.82 37.52
CA LYS A 237 7.20 -0.15 38.08
C LYS A 237 6.30 0.41 36.98
N LYS A 238 5.03 0.64 37.35
CA LYS A 238 4.06 1.31 36.50
C LYS A 238 4.41 2.77 36.25
N TYR A 239 4.05 3.27 35.10
CA TYR A 239 4.13 4.67 34.73
C TYR A 239 2.93 5.42 35.32
N GLU A 240 3.19 6.48 36.10
CA GLU A 240 2.16 7.35 36.66
C GLU A 240 1.91 8.54 35.74
N PHE A 241 0.64 8.90 35.58
CA PHE A 241 0.23 10.06 34.77
C PHE A 241 -0.93 10.81 35.41
N VAL A 242 -1.12 12.06 34.99
CA VAL A 242 -2.18 12.95 35.49
C VAL A 242 -2.89 13.58 34.30
N SER A 243 -4.21 13.54 34.28
CA SER A 243 -5.00 14.25 33.28
C SER A 243 -4.90 15.76 33.45
N VAL A 244 -4.59 16.49 32.39
CA VAL A 244 -4.48 17.95 32.42
C VAL A 244 -5.84 18.64 32.66
N LEU A 245 -6.95 17.99 32.24
CA LEU A 245 -8.30 18.55 32.34
C LEU A 245 -8.89 18.46 33.75
N ASN A 246 -8.92 17.26 34.33
CA ASN A 246 -9.63 17.01 35.60
C ASN A 246 -8.71 16.58 36.72
N LYS A 247 -7.38 16.61 36.51
CA LYS A 247 -6.37 16.23 37.49
C LYS A 247 -6.47 14.79 38.01
N THR A 248 -7.23 13.93 37.34
CA THR A 248 -7.32 12.50 37.67
C THR A 248 -5.95 11.85 37.48
N LYS A 249 -5.49 11.16 38.54
CA LYS A 249 -4.27 10.35 38.52
C LYS A 249 -4.54 8.96 37.98
N GLY A 250 -3.60 8.39 37.23
CA GLY A 250 -3.63 7.01 36.77
C GLY A 250 -2.22 6.43 36.79
N ALA A 251 -2.15 5.09 36.71
CA ALA A 251 -0.91 4.36 36.54
C ALA A 251 -1.14 3.16 35.61
N THR A 252 -0.15 2.82 34.78
CA THR A 252 -0.23 1.69 33.89
C THR A 252 1.15 1.08 33.62
N GLY A 253 1.20 -0.23 33.46
CA GLY A 253 2.28 -0.94 32.78
C GLY A 253 2.14 -0.87 31.25
N PRO A 254 2.99 -1.59 30.51
CA PRO A 254 2.87 -1.72 29.06
C PRO A 254 1.48 -2.23 28.67
N ARG A 255 0.92 -1.66 27.61
CA ARG A 255 -0.43 -2.01 27.14
C ARG A 255 -0.54 -1.76 25.65
N VAL A 256 -1.17 -2.69 24.95
CA VAL A 256 -1.72 -2.42 23.61
C VAL A 256 -2.97 -1.57 23.79
N PRO A 257 -3.16 -0.48 23.02
CA PRO A 257 -4.37 0.33 23.07
C PRO A 257 -5.64 -0.53 23.04
N LEU A 258 -6.60 -0.21 23.90
CA LEU A 258 -7.86 -0.93 24.05
C LEU A 258 -7.73 -2.39 24.55
N GLY A 259 -6.51 -2.84 24.83
CA GLY A 259 -6.21 -4.18 25.34
C GLY A 259 -5.92 -4.23 26.84
N ALA A 260 -5.60 -5.44 27.32
CA ALA A 260 -5.19 -5.66 28.72
C ALA A 260 -3.77 -5.16 29.00
N GLU A 261 -3.54 -4.74 30.23
CA GLU A 261 -2.20 -4.38 30.71
C GLU A 261 -1.28 -5.62 30.75
N VAL A 262 -0.02 -5.42 30.39
CA VAL A 262 1.04 -6.42 30.58
C VAL A 262 1.51 -6.34 32.03
N GLU A 263 1.51 -7.45 32.73
CA GLU A 263 2.04 -7.51 34.08
C GLU A 263 3.57 -7.32 34.09
N ILE A 264 4.05 -6.39 34.91
CA ILE A 264 5.48 -6.19 35.13
C ILE A 264 5.94 -7.19 36.17
N PRO A 265 6.85 -8.14 35.82
CA PRO A 265 7.26 -9.16 36.75
C PRO A 265 8.11 -8.56 37.90
N THR A 266 7.80 -8.97 39.13
CA THR A 266 8.64 -8.65 40.29
C THR A 266 9.79 -9.67 40.34
N LEU A 267 10.98 -9.28 39.90
CA LEU A 267 12.17 -10.14 39.86
C LEU A 267 13.16 -9.72 40.93
N PRO A 268 13.79 -10.66 41.64
CA PRO A 268 14.95 -10.36 42.47
C PRO A 268 16.04 -9.64 41.71
N GLU A 269 16.80 -8.74 42.32
CA GLU A 269 17.83 -7.93 41.64
C GLU A 269 18.81 -8.78 40.82
N ALA A 270 19.23 -9.93 41.35
CA ALA A 270 20.13 -10.88 40.70
C ALA A 270 19.53 -11.53 39.42
N GLU A 271 18.21 -11.49 39.25
CA GLU A 271 17.51 -12.11 38.14
C GLU A 271 16.92 -11.12 37.13
N GLN A 272 17.07 -9.81 37.36
CA GLN A 272 16.51 -8.77 36.50
C GLN A 272 17.16 -8.69 35.11
N TRP A 273 18.37 -9.21 34.96
CA TRP A 273 19.18 -9.06 33.76
C TRP A 273 19.55 -10.41 33.14
N ILE A 274 19.49 -10.49 31.82
CA ILE A 274 20.15 -11.54 31.01
C ILE A 274 21.65 -11.22 30.95
N GLU A 275 21.97 -9.94 30.64
CA GLU A 275 23.32 -9.38 30.65
C GLU A 275 23.30 -8.13 31.54
N PRO A 276 24.00 -8.13 32.69
CA PRO A 276 24.02 -6.95 33.55
C PRO A 276 24.73 -5.77 32.87
N PRO A 277 24.32 -4.52 33.17
CA PRO A 277 24.99 -3.34 32.64
C PRO A 277 26.44 -3.24 33.15
N ASP A 278 27.38 -2.94 32.25
CA ASP A 278 28.79 -2.73 32.58
C ASP A 278 29.26 -1.36 32.06
N LYS A 279 29.40 -0.39 32.96
CA LYS A 279 29.84 0.98 32.63
C LYS A 279 31.23 1.03 32.02
N LYS A 280 32.16 0.12 32.40
CA LYS A 280 33.53 0.07 31.87
C LYS A 280 33.54 -0.37 30.41
N LYS A 281 32.71 -1.33 30.06
CA LYS A 281 32.53 -1.82 28.70
C LYS A 281 31.49 -1.02 27.87
N ARG A 282 30.90 0.02 28.47
CA ARG A 282 29.77 0.76 27.88
C ARG A 282 28.60 -0.15 27.47
N ASN A 283 28.43 -1.27 28.17
CA ASN A 283 27.31 -2.17 27.98
C ASN A 283 26.13 -1.67 28.83
N ILE A 284 24.98 -1.44 28.19
CA ILE A 284 23.75 -0.96 28.85
C ILE A 284 23.05 -2.10 29.60
N GLY A 285 23.39 -3.33 29.27
CA GLY A 285 22.73 -4.53 29.76
C GLY A 285 21.54 -4.95 28.91
N VAL A 286 21.07 -6.16 29.13
CA VAL A 286 19.87 -6.74 28.48
C VAL A 286 18.94 -7.18 29.62
N PRO A 287 17.79 -6.51 29.83
CA PRO A 287 16.85 -6.91 30.88
C PRO A 287 16.17 -8.23 30.53
N LYS A 288 15.81 -9.01 31.55
CA LYS A 288 15.08 -10.28 31.40
C LYS A 288 13.63 -10.05 30.93
N PHE A 289 13.01 -8.97 31.38
CA PHE A 289 11.69 -8.53 30.92
C PHE A 289 11.87 -7.47 29.83
N SER A 290 11.37 -7.76 28.63
CA SER A 290 11.39 -6.87 27.47
C SER A 290 9.99 -6.35 27.18
N PRO A 291 9.67 -5.10 27.54
CA PRO A 291 8.40 -4.46 27.18
C PRO A 291 8.13 -4.40 25.67
N LEU A 292 9.18 -4.18 24.85
CA LEU A 292 9.05 -4.17 23.39
C LEU A 292 8.59 -5.54 22.84
N LYS A 293 9.19 -6.60 23.34
CA LYS A 293 8.85 -7.97 22.92
C LYS A 293 7.40 -8.31 23.27
N GLU A 294 6.99 -8.03 24.52
CA GLU A 294 5.61 -8.23 24.96
C GLU A 294 4.62 -7.41 24.15
N LEU A 295 4.94 -6.13 23.92
CA LEU A 295 4.11 -5.26 23.08
C LEU A 295 3.98 -5.82 21.67
N SER A 296 5.10 -6.20 21.03
CA SER A 296 5.10 -6.67 19.65
C SER A 296 4.21 -7.91 19.44
N GLN A 297 4.26 -8.84 20.40
CA GLN A 297 3.46 -10.07 20.36
C GLN A 297 1.96 -9.79 20.51
N ARG A 298 1.57 -8.90 21.43
CA ARG A 298 0.16 -8.57 21.68
C ARG A 298 -0.42 -7.64 20.63
N LEU A 299 0.38 -6.71 20.11
CA LEU A 299 -0.02 -5.79 19.05
C LEU A 299 -0.34 -6.56 17.77
N ALA A 300 0.64 -7.35 17.30
CA ALA A 300 0.56 -8.12 16.06
C ALA A 300 0.05 -9.55 16.33
N SER A 301 -1.19 -9.63 16.80
CA SER A 301 -1.85 -10.86 17.18
C SER A 301 -3.22 -11.00 16.52
N ALA A 302 -3.62 -12.23 16.21
CA ALA A 302 -4.97 -12.57 15.77
C ALA A 302 -6.05 -12.21 16.80
N GLU A 303 -5.69 -12.15 18.08
CA GLU A 303 -6.56 -11.78 19.19
C GLU A 303 -6.79 -10.26 19.27
N ASN A 304 -6.01 -9.46 18.53
CA ASN A 304 -6.17 -8.01 18.47
C ASN A 304 -7.05 -7.61 17.29
N PRO A 305 -8.35 -7.34 17.48
CA PRO A 305 -9.27 -7.05 16.39
C PRO A 305 -8.95 -5.75 15.65
N TYR A 306 -8.33 -4.78 16.32
CA TYR A 306 -7.91 -3.54 15.69
C TYR A 306 -6.76 -3.75 14.72
N PHE A 307 -5.83 -4.66 15.02
CA PHE A 307 -4.74 -5.03 14.13
C PHE A 307 -5.25 -5.65 12.83
N ALA A 308 -6.15 -6.63 12.93
CA ALA A 308 -6.75 -7.28 11.76
C ALA A 308 -7.61 -6.32 10.92
N ARG A 309 -8.47 -5.51 11.57
CA ARG A 309 -9.30 -4.51 10.87
C ARG A 309 -8.46 -3.43 10.20
N ASN A 310 -7.38 -2.96 10.85
CA ASN A 310 -6.52 -1.95 10.27
C ASN A 310 -5.84 -2.44 9.00
N ILE A 311 -5.20 -3.62 9.04
CA ILE A 311 -4.54 -4.12 7.83
C ILE A 311 -5.54 -4.48 6.73
N ALA A 312 -6.70 -5.03 7.06
CA ALA A 312 -7.78 -5.29 6.11
C ALA A 312 -8.24 -3.97 5.43
N ASN A 313 -8.45 -2.90 6.21
CA ASN A 313 -8.81 -1.58 5.71
C ASN A 313 -7.72 -0.98 4.81
N ARG A 314 -6.44 -1.14 5.16
CA ARG A 314 -5.31 -0.66 4.34
C ARG A 314 -5.15 -1.45 3.04
N VAL A 315 -5.33 -2.77 3.06
CA VAL A 315 -5.31 -3.60 1.84
C VAL A 315 -6.50 -3.26 0.94
N TRP A 316 -7.68 -3.04 1.52
CA TRP A 316 -8.85 -2.53 0.79
C TRP A 316 -8.56 -1.17 0.15
N PHE A 317 -7.99 -0.22 0.90
CA PHE A 317 -7.57 1.09 0.37
C PHE A 317 -6.60 0.95 -0.81
N LEU A 318 -5.63 0.03 -0.74
CA LEU A 318 -4.68 -0.19 -1.84
C LEU A 318 -5.38 -0.64 -3.12
N ALA A 319 -6.40 -1.49 -3.01
CA ALA A 319 -7.15 -1.97 -4.16
C ALA A 319 -8.16 -0.92 -4.68
N MET A 320 -8.91 -0.26 -3.78
CA MET A 320 -10.09 0.55 -4.14
C MET A 320 -9.85 2.07 -4.07
N GLY A 321 -8.70 2.52 -3.56
CA GLY A 321 -8.34 3.95 -3.47
C GLY A 321 -9.04 4.73 -2.37
N ARG A 322 -9.87 4.06 -1.54
CA ARG A 322 -10.51 4.60 -0.33
C ARG A 322 -10.66 3.49 0.69
N GLY A 323 -10.48 3.82 1.97
CA GLY A 323 -10.73 2.88 3.07
C GLY A 323 -12.23 2.62 3.29
N LEU A 324 -12.55 1.48 3.88
CA LEU A 324 -13.89 1.24 4.46
C LEU A 324 -14.10 2.13 5.68
N VAL A 325 -13.05 2.36 6.45
CA VAL A 325 -12.93 3.45 7.43
C VAL A 325 -12.00 4.50 6.86
N GLU A 326 -12.46 5.73 6.80
CA GLU A 326 -11.72 6.88 6.27
C GLU A 326 -11.86 8.07 7.22
N PRO A 327 -10.79 8.75 7.67
CA PRO A 327 -9.38 8.42 7.42
C PRO A 327 -8.93 7.05 7.97
N LEU A 328 -7.90 6.45 7.35
CA LEU A 328 -7.43 5.08 7.66
C LEU A 328 -7.02 4.87 9.13
N ASP A 329 -6.60 5.94 9.78
CA ASP A 329 -6.03 5.95 11.13
C ASP A 329 -7.07 6.27 12.23
N LEU A 330 -8.38 6.30 11.89
CA LEU A 330 -9.46 6.69 12.80
C LEU A 330 -10.52 5.58 12.95
N ILE A 331 -10.08 4.38 13.36
CA ILE A 331 -10.98 3.25 13.66
C ILE A 331 -11.53 3.40 15.07
N HIS A 332 -12.77 3.89 15.21
CA HIS A 332 -13.45 4.05 16.50
C HIS A 332 -14.98 4.10 16.32
N SER A 333 -15.73 4.01 17.43
CA SER A 333 -17.20 3.95 17.43
C SER A 333 -17.89 5.15 16.79
N GLU A 334 -17.26 6.34 16.84
CA GLU A 334 -17.83 7.57 16.24
C GLU A 334 -17.45 7.74 14.75
N ASN A 335 -16.65 6.83 14.20
CA ASN A 335 -16.29 6.76 12.78
C ASN A 335 -16.50 5.35 12.23
N PRO A 336 -17.74 4.90 12.08
CA PRO A 336 -18.05 3.54 11.63
C PRO A 336 -17.60 3.33 10.18
N ALA A 337 -17.24 2.10 9.85
CA ALA A 337 -16.95 1.73 8.47
C ALA A 337 -18.15 1.97 7.57
N SER A 338 -17.91 2.37 6.31
CA SER A 338 -18.96 2.49 5.29
C SER A 338 -19.71 1.17 5.06
N HIS A 339 -18.97 0.05 5.15
CA HIS A 339 -19.47 -1.32 5.05
C HIS A 339 -18.94 -2.14 6.24
N PRO A 340 -19.60 -2.10 7.41
CA PRO A 340 -19.11 -2.78 8.62
C PRO A 340 -18.96 -4.29 8.45
N GLU A 341 -19.97 -4.94 7.84
CA GLU A 341 -19.94 -6.39 7.60
C GLU A 341 -18.79 -6.80 6.66
N LEU A 342 -18.49 -5.98 5.67
CA LEU A 342 -17.36 -6.20 4.77
C LEU A 342 -16.01 -6.07 5.50
N LEU A 343 -15.86 -5.04 6.34
CA LEU A 343 -14.64 -4.88 7.12
C LEU A 343 -14.41 -6.07 8.07
N ASP A 344 -15.47 -6.54 8.73
CA ASP A 344 -15.42 -7.70 9.62
C ASP A 344 -15.09 -8.99 8.84
N LEU A 345 -15.69 -9.16 7.65
CA LEU A 345 -15.36 -10.25 6.73
C LEU A 345 -13.88 -10.25 6.37
N LEU A 346 -13.35 -9.13 5.88
CA LEU A 346 -11.96 -9.03 5.45
C LEU A 346 -10.97 -9.20 6.61
N ALA A 347 -11.30 -8.68 7.80
CA ALA A 347 -10.50 -8.86 9.01
C ALA A 347 -10.46 -10.32 9.47
N LYS A 348 -11.57 -11.04 9.34
CA LYS A 348 -11.64 -12.48 9.61
C LYS A 348 -10.79 -13.25 8.60
N GLU A 349 -11.03 -13.02 7.32
CA GLU A 349 -10.35 -13.73 6.23
C GLU A 349 -8.83 -13.54 6.28
N ILE A 350 -8.33 -12.32 6.49
CA ILE A 350 -6.88 -12.11 6.58
C ILE A 350 -6.27 -12.80 7.81
N THR A 351 -7.00 -12.90 8.90
CA THR A 351 -6.58 -13.62 10.10
C THR A 351 -6.51 -15.12 9.86
N GLU A 352 -7.55 -15.71 9.24
CA GLU A 352 -7.62 -17.14 8.89
C GLU A 352 -6.51 -17.52 7.88
N HIS A 353 -6.13 -16.59 7.00
CA HIS A 353 -5.02 -16.74 6.06
C HIS A 353 -3.68 -16.21 6.63
N LYS A 354 -3.54 -16.20 7.98
CA LYS A 354 -2.27 -15.89 8.67
C LYS A 354 -1.64 -14.57 8.25
N PHE A 355 -2.48 -13.54 8.06
CA PHE A 355 -2.05 -12.20 7.66
C PHE A 355 -1.29 -12.13 6.32
N ASP A 356 -1.67 -12.98 5.37
CA ASP A 356 -1.15 -12.99 4.01
C ASP A 356 -1.74 -11.82 3.19
N ILE A 357 -1.01 -10.70 3.12
CA ILE A 357 -1.40 -9.51 2.36
C ILE A 357 -1.53 -9.82 0.87
N LYS A 358 -0.62 -10.61 0.32
CA LYS A 358 -0.60 -10.94 -1.11
C LYS A 358 -1.85 -11.70 -1.51
N TRP A 359 -2.24 -12.69 -0.69
CA TRP A 359 -3.47 -13.45 -0.89
C TRP A 359 -4.70 -12.53 -0.87
N LEU A 360 -4.87 -11.71 0.20
CA LEU A 360 -6.04 -10.84 0.31
C LEU A 360 -6.12 -9.84 -0.84
N LEU A 361 -5.00 -9.21 -1.19
CA LEU A 361 -4.96 -8.23 -2.28
C LEU A 361 -5.31 -8.89 -3.64
N ARG A 362 -4.86 -10.14 -3.86
CA ARG A 362 -5.23 -10.92 -5.05
C ARG A 362 -6.73 -11.20 -5.10
N GLU A 363 -7.32 -11.64 -4.01
CA GLU A 363 -8.78 -11.88 -3.95
C GLU A 363 -9.57 -10.60 -4.22
N LEU A 364 -9.14 -9.45 -3.69
CA LEU A 364 -9.77 -8.16 -3.99
C LEU A 364 -9.61 -7.76 -5.47
N ALA A 365 -8.47 -8.02 -6.09
CA ALA A 365 -8.23 -7.74 -7.51
C ALA A 365 -9.10 -8.58 -8.45
N LEU A 366 -9.64 -9.71 -7.98
CA LEU A 366 -10.54 -10.59 -8.72
C LEU A 366 -12.03 -10.23 -8.55
N THR A 367 -12.37 -9.23 -7.75
CA THR A 367 -13.76 -8.77 -7.56
C THR A 367 -14.28 -8.01 -8.77
N GLN A 368 -15.59 -8.03 -8.97
CA GLN A 368 -16.25 -7.14 -9.92
C GLN A 368 -16.12 -5.68 -9.49
N THR A 369 -16.08 -5.43 -8.18
CA THR A 369 -15.87 -4.10 -7.60
C THR A 369 -14.54 -3.48 -8.07
N TYR A 370 -13.44 -4.24 -8.06
CA TYR A 370 -12.16 -3.78 -8.61
C TYR A 370 -12.21 -3.60 -10.14
N ALA A 371 -12.97 -4.45 -10.82
CA ALA A 371 -13.08 -4.45 -12.28
C ALA A 371 -14.09 -3.43 -12.84
N ARG A 372 -14.76 -2.61 -12.01
CA ARG A 372 -15.68 -1.54 -12.47
C ARG A 372 -14.95 -0.45 -13.21
N SER A 373 -15.66 0.22 -14.11
CA SER A 373 -15.18 1.44 -14.77
C SER A 373 -15.16 2.63 -13.81
N SER A 374 -14.23 3.55 -14.06
CA SER A 374 -14.21 4.88 -13.43
C SER A 374 -15.25 5.85 -14.04
N ILE A 375 -15.89 5.45 -15.12
CA ILE A 375 -16.91 6.28 -15.78
C ILE A 375 -18.24 6.18 -15.03
N LEU A 376 -18.79 7.33 -14.65
CA LEU A 376 -20.09 7.43 -14.01
C LEU A 376 -21.20 6.89 -14.96
N PRO A 377 -22.09 5.97 -14.49
CA PRO A 377 -23.23 5.54 -15.28
C PRO A 377 -24.11 6.72 -15.72
N ALA A 378 -24.66 6.65 -16.93
CA ALA A 378 -25.45 7.76 -17.51
C ALA A 378 -26.73 8.12 -16.72
N ASP A 379 -27.27 7.18 -15.95
CA ASP A 379 -28.43 7.34 -15.09
C ASP A 379 -28.07 7.76 -13.66
N ALA A 380 -26.78 7.80 -13.32
CA ALA A 380 -26.30 8.26 -12.01
C ALA A 380 -26.11 9.78 -12.01
N LYS A 381 -26.58 10.43 -10.95
CA LYS A 381 -26.32 11.87 -10.72
C LYS A 381 -24.98 12.11 -10.04
N ASP A 382 -24.60 11.21 -9.16
CA ASP A 382 -23.34 11.17 -8.43
C ASP A 382 -22.96 9.73 -8.10
N ALA A 383 -21.76 9.53 -7.62
CA ALA A 383 -21.29 8.26 -7.11
C ALA A 383 -20.54 8.51 -5.79
N PRO A 384 -21.24 8.47 -4.64
CA PRO A 384 -20.57 8.61 -3.35
C PRO A 384 -19.42 7.60 -3.22
N GLU A 385 -18.19 8.09 -3.09
CA GLU A 385 -16.97 7.25 -3.05
C GLU A 385 -17.06 6.13 -2.00
N ALA A 386 -17.78 6.39 -0.89
CA ALA A 386 -17.96 5.43 0.18
C ALA A 386 -18.82 4.21 -0.19
N LEU A 387 -19.52 4.22 -1.34
CA LEU A 387 -20.34 3.11 -1.82
C LEU A 387 -19.63 2.19 -2.79
N PHE A 388 -18.46 2.59 -3.32
CA PHE A 388 -17.67 1.81 -4.27
C PHE A 388 -18.45 1.34 -5.52
N THR A 389 -19.44 2.10 -5.92
CA THR A 389 -20.28 1.81 -7.09
C THR A 389 -19.59 2.13 -8.42
N VAL A 390 -18.57 2.97 -8.38
CA VAL A 390 -17.70 3.39 -9.49
C VAL A 390 -16.26 3.25 -9.02
N ALA A 391 -15.33 2.85 -9.89
CA ALA A 391 -13.93 2.82 -9.55
C ALA A 391 -13.40 4.24 -9.31
N LYS A 392 -12.65 4.43 -8.24
CA LYS A 392 -12.07 5.72 -7.91
C LYS A 392 -10.82 5.97 -8.73
N GLU A 393 -10.78 7.07 -9.46
CA GLU A 393 -9.55 7.57 -10.07
C GLU A 393 -8.56 8.01 -8.99
N ARG A 394 -7.32 7.63 -9.14
CA ARG A 394 -6.25 7.91 -8.19
C ARG A 394 -5.05 8.53 -8.91
N PRO A 395 -4.50 9.63 -8.40
CA PRO A 395 -3.25 10.16 -8.94
C PRO A 395 -2.11 9.16 -8.73
N LEU A 396 -1.20 9.09 -9.70
CA LEU A 396 0.02 8.30 -9.56
C LEU A 396 0.93 8.94 -8.51
N VAL A 397 1.51 8.13 -7.61
CA VAL A 397 2.55 8.62 -6.73
C VAL A 397 3.81 8.97 -7.53
N ALA A 398 4.65 9.84 -6.98
CA ALA A 398 5.81 10.40 -7.68
C ALA A 398 6.73 9.35 -8.32
N GLU A 399 6.95 8.23 -7.64
CA GLU A 399 7.76 7.11 -8.11
C GLU A 399 7.11 6.37 -9.29
N GLN A 400 5.79 6.15 -9.22
CA GLN A 400 5.05 5.56 -10.34
C GLN A 400 5.08 6.49 -11.55
N LEU A 401 4.88 7.80 -11.33
CA LEU A 401 4.89 8.79 -12.38
C LEU A 401 6.26 8.83 -13.10
N ALA A 402 7.36 8.78 -12.34
CA ALA A 402 8.70 8.73 -12.91
C ALA A 402 8.90 7.49 -13.80
N ARG A 403 8.50 6.31 -13.31
CA ARG A 403 8.61 5.06 -14.08
C ARG A 403 7.69 5.04 -15.29
N ALA A 404 6.44 5.48 -15.13
CA ALA A 404 5.48 5.58 -16.22
C ALA A 404 5.98 6.53 -17.32
N PHE A 405 6.60 7.65 -16.92
CA PHE A 405 7.21 8.60 -17.87
C PHE A 405 8.35 7.97 -18.66
N LEU A 406 9.27 7.25 -18.01
CA LEU A 406 10.36 6.53 -18.67
C LEU A 406 9.86 5.42 -19.60
N ALA A 407 8.83 4.69 -19.17
CA ALA A 407 8.21 3.63 -19.98
C ALA A 407 7.51 4.20 -21.22
N ALA A 408 6.70 5.25 -21.04
CA ALA A 408 5.97 5.91 -22.13
C ALA A 408 6.91 6.49 -23.19
N THR A 409 8.02 7.09 -22.76
CA THR A 409 9.02 7.68 -23.67
C THR A 409 9.97 6.65 -24.28
N GLY A 410 9.97 5.39 -23.77
CA GLY A 410 10.91 4.35 -24.23
C GLY A 410 12.34 4.55 -23.73
N GLU A 411 12.53 5.35 -22.69
CA GLU A 411 13.84 5.64 -22.08
C GLU A 411 14.19 4.70 -20.92
N GLN A 412 13.30 3.80 -20.56
CA GLN A 412 13.42 2.92 -19.38
C GLN A 412 14.72 2.09 -19.41
N GLU A 413 15.08 1.49 -20.55
CA GLU A 413 16.27 0.65 -20.67
C GLU A 413 17.58 1.44 -20.63
N ARG A 414 17.56 2.72 -21.03
CA ARG A 414 18.76 3.57 -21.03
C ARG A 414 19.18 3.99 -19.63
N VAL A 415 18.23 3.99 -18.69
CA VAL A 415 18.41 4.41 -17.30
C VAL A 415 18.74 3.22 -16.37
N ILE A 416 18.79 1.99 -16.93
CA ILE A 416 19.16 0.78 -16.19
C ILE A 416 20.67 0.80 -15.92
N GLU A 417 21.00 0.36 -14.72
CA GLU A 417 22.29 0.28 -14.04
C GLU A 417 23.55 0.29 -14.96
N GLY A 418 24.42 1.23 -14.69
CA GLY A 418 25.79 1.28 -15.22
C GLY A 418 25.94 1.63 -16.70
N LYS A 419 24.88 1.60 -17.49
CA LYS A 419 24.84 2.06 -18.90
C LYS A 419 24.41 3.51 -19.02
N GLY A 420 24.50 4.27 -17.96
CA GLY A 420 24.06 5.63 -17.82
C GLY A 420 23.66 6.32 -19.11
N TRP A 421 22.60 7.04 -19.01
CA TRP A 421 22.15 8.01 -19.98
C TRP A 421 23.33 8.88 -20.39
N ASP A 422 23.70 8.94 -21.67
CA ASP A 422 24.56 10.00 -22.21
C ASP A 422 23.76 11.29 -22.13
N GLY A 423 23.67 11.79 -20.88
CA GLY A 423 22.73 12.79 -20.50
C GLY A 423 23.13 14.16 -20.90
N ILE A 424 22.33 15.10 -20.51
CA ILE A 424 22.56 16.52 -20.54
C ILE A 424 23.99 16.79 -20.11
N GLU A 425 24.81 17.38 -21.00
CA GLU A 425 26.22 17.68 -20.77
C GLU A 425 27.15 16.48 -20.48
N GLY A 426 26.84 15.29 -20.99
CA GLY A 426 27.70 14.10 -20.82
C GLY A 426 27.63 13.46 -19.42
N LYS A 427 26.71 13.88 -18.57
CA LYS A 427 26.49 13.27 -17.25
C LYS A 427 25.67 11.99 -17.38
N LYS A 428 26.14 10.92 -16.76
CA LYS A 428 25.36 9.68 -16.61
C LYS A 428 24.28 9.87 -15.54
N ILE A 429 23.02 9.74 -15.91
CA ILE A 429 21.87 9.85 -14.99
C ILE A 429 21.38 8.45 -14.66
N ALA A 430 21.45 8.07 -13.39
CA ALA A 430 20.90 6.82 -12.92
C ALA A 430 19.38 6.93 -12.74
N ARG A 431 18.68 5.78 -12.82
CA ARG A 431 17.23 5.71 -12.59
C ARG A 431 16.80 6.37 -11.29
N LYS A 432 17.55 6.15 -10.20
CA LYS A 432 17.27 6.76 -8.89
C LYS A 432 17.33 8.29 -8.92
N ASP A 433 18.19 8.89 -9.75
CA ASP A 433 18.29 10.36 -9.86
C ASP A 433 17.08 10.93 -10.60
N PHE A 434 16.58 10.20 -11.60
CA PHE A 434 15.34 10.53 -12.29
C PHE A 434 14.15 10.44 -11.34
N GLU A 435 13.98 9.34 -10.62
CA GLU A 435 12.93 9.14 -9.62
C GLU A 435 13.00 10.21 -8.52
N LYS A 436 14.22 10.54 -8.04
CA LYS A 436 14.43 11.60 -7.04
C LYS A 436 13.97 12.97 -7.54
N SER A 437 14.18 13.28 -8.82
CA SER A 437 13.72 14.55 -9.41
C SER A 437 12.19 14.64 -9.44
N PHE A 438 11.50 13.53 -9.79
CA PHE A 438 10.04 13.46 -9.74
C PHE A 438 9.53 13.51 -8.29
N THR A 439 10.13 12.76 -7.38
CA THR A 439 9.77 12.80 -5.95
C THR A 439 9.90 14.22 -5.40
N ALA A 440 10.97 14.94 -5.76
CA ALA A 440 11.12 16.33 -5.35
C ALA A 440 10.03 17.26 -5.90
N ALA A 441 9.45 16.95 -7.07
CA ALA A 441 8.45 17.80 -7.73
C ALA A 441 7.00 17.44 -7.35
N PHE A 442 6.71 16.15 -7.08
CA PHE A 442 5.34 15.64 -6.98
C PHE A 442 4.99 15.02 -5.61
N ALA A 443 5.97 14.61 -4.79
CA ALA A 443 5.69 13.98 -3.52
C ALA A 443 5.18 14.98 -2.47
N ASN A 444 4.36 14.48 -1.54
CA ASN A 444 3.94 15.24 -0.37
C ASN A 444 5.14 15.52 0.57
N ALA A 445 4.97 16.46 1.48
CA ALA A 445 5.97 16.75 2.49
C ALA A 445 6.18 15.56 3.44
N ALA A 446 7.37 15.48 4.04
CA ALA A 446 7.65 14.43 5.02
C ALA A 446 6.69 14.53 6.22
N LYS A 447 6.24 13.37 6.71
CA LYS A 447 5.25 13.21 7.79
C LYS A 447 3.82 13.63 7.43
N GLU A 448 3.53 13.82 6.14
CA GLU A 448 2.18 13.99 5.65
C GLU A 448 1.72 12.66 5.00
N PRO A 449 0.56 12.12 5.40
CA PRO A 449 0.02 10.92 4.78
C PRO A 449 -0.17 11.12 3.27
N GLU A 450 0.31 10.18 2.46
CA GLU A 450 0.19 10.27 1.00
C GLU A 450 -1.12 9.62 0.52
N LEU A 451 -2.24 10.20 0.94
CA LEU A 451 -3.59 9.76 0.58
C LEU A 451 -4.09 10.42 -0.70
N SER A 452 -3.50 11.56 -1.06
CA SER A 452 -3.79 12.29 -2.30
C SER A 452 -2.54 13.01 -2.79
N VAL A 453 -2.38 13.15 -4.10
CA VAL A 453 -1.34 14.00 -4.70
C VAL A 453 -1.98 15.32 -5.13
N ASN A 454 -1.48 16.42 -4.61
CA ASN A 454 -1.98 17.76 -4.96
C ASN A 454 -1.09 18.37 -6.04
N PRO A 455 -1.62 18.67 -7.25
CA PRO A 455 -0.89 19.41 -8.27
C PRO A 455 -0.44 20.77 -7.72
N THR A 456 0.83 21.08 -7.85
CA THR A 456 1.41 22.34 -7.41
C THR A 456 1.99 23.13 -8.58
N LEU A 457 2.20 24.44 -8.40
CA LEU A 457 2.95 25.24 -9.38
C LEU A 457 4.34 24.64 -9.64
N ARG A 458 4.96 24.06 -8.62
CA ARG A 458 6.28 23.39 -8.73
C ARG A 458 6.21 22.19 -9.68
N SER A 459 5.18 21.34 -9.58
CA SER A 459 5.02 20.19 -10.47
C SER A 459 4.74 20.59 -11.91
N ALA A 460 3.93 21.63 -12.14
CA ALA A 460 3.67 22.17 -13.48
C ALA A 460 4.94 22.78 -14.10
N LEU A 461 5.72 23.54 -13.33
CA LEU A 461 6.99 24.11 -13.81
C LEU A 461 8.04 23.03 -14.06
N PHE A 462 8.04 21.95 -13.29
CA PHE A 462 8.92 20.81 -13.50
C PHE A 462 8.67 20.16 -14.86
N LEU A 463 7.43 19.82 -15.21
CA LEU A 463 7.10 19.23 -16.50
C LEU A 463 7.48 20.13 -17.68
N ARG A 464 7.41 21.45 -17.51
CA ARG A 464 7.68 22.39 -18.57
C ARG A 464 9.17 22.70 -18.77
N ASN A 465 9.95 22.73 -17.69
CA ASN A 465 11.29 23.31 -17.69
C ASN A 465 12.39 22.33 -17.27
N ASN A 466 12.04 21.14 -16.75
CA ASN A 466 13.07 20.21 -16.30
C ASN A 466 13.77 19.56 -17.50
N ASP A 467 15.10 19.63 -17.49
CA ASP A 467 15.93 19.12 -18.59
C ASP A 467 15.74 17.61 -18.82
N LEU A 468 15.49 16.81 -17.76
CA LEU A 468 15.26 15.37 -17.89
C LEU A 468 13.96 15.08 -18.64
N VAL A 469 12.90 15.87 -18.38
CA VAL A 469 11.63 15.77 -19.07
C VAL A 469 11.79 16.14 -20.53
N LEU A 470 12.34 17.33 -20.80
CA LEU A 470 12.51 17.85 -22.16
C LEU A 470 13.43 16.98 -22.99
N TRP A 471 14.49 16.48 -22.39
CA TRP A 471 15.44 15.59 -23.04
C TRP A 471 14.82 14.24 -23.43
N SER A 472 13.96 13.65 -22.59
CA SER A 472 13.26 12.38 -22.91
C SER A 472 12.36 12.47 -24.14
N LEU A 473 12.00 13.69 -24.54
CA LEU A 473 11.14 13.99 -25.68
C LEU A 473 11.93 14.41 -26.95
N GLN A 474 13.25 14.42 -26.89
CA GLN A 474 14.08 14.56 -28.09
C GLN A 474 14.18 13.21 -28.79
N ARG A 475 14.28 13.27 -30.13
CA ARG A 475 14.44 12.04 -30.93
C ARG A 475 15.76 11.33 -30.61
N ARG A 476 15.67 10.07 -30.25
CA ARG A 476 16.80 9.16 -30.00
C ARG A 476 16.46 7.77 -30.46
N LYS A 477 17.46 7.08 -30.99
CA LYS A 477 17.31 5.73 -31.53
C LYS A 477 16.47 4.83 -30.61
N GLY A 478 15.31 4.40 -31.07
CA GLY A 478 14.42 3.47 -30.39
C GLY A 478 13.48 4.06 -29.32
N ASN A 479 13.57 5.37 -28.99
CA ASN A 479 12.62 6.00 -28.09
C ASN A 479 11.27 6.29 -28.82
N LEU A 480 10.26 6.75 -28.08
CA LEU A 480 8.94 7.04 -28.64
C LEU A 480 9.01 8.00 -29.83
N VAL A 481 9.74 9.11 -29.70
CA VAL A 481 9.82 10.11 -30.77
C VAL A 481 10.50 9.55 -32.02
N ASP A 482 11.51 8.70 -31.88
CA ASP A 482 12.15 8.04 -33.03
C ASP A 482 11.20 7.07 -33.73
N ARG A 483 10.43 6.26 -32.97
CA ARG A 483 9.46 5.34 -33.53
C ARG A 483 8.38 6.06 -34.32
N ILE A 484 7.78 7.13 -33.75
CA ILE A 484 6.70 7.88 -34.43
C ILE A 484 7.24 8.76 -35.57
N ALA A 485 8.49 9.23 -35.51
CA ALA A 485 9.12 9.97 -36.59
C ALA A 485 9.37 9.12 -37.84
N ALA A 486 9.57 7.82 -37.67
CA ALA A 486 9.73 6.86 -38.76
C ALA A 486 8.41 6.52 -39.48
N MET A 487 7.25 6.85 -38.89
CA MET A 487 5.92 6.58 -39.44
C MET A 487 5.48 7.75 -40.35
N SER A 488 4.86 7.44 -41.51
CA SER A 488 4.26 8.44 -42.39
C SER A 488 2.76 8.64 -42.17
N ASP A 489 2.06 7.60 -41.69
CA ASP A 489 0.61 7.61 -41.49
C ASP A 489 0.27 8.20 -40.12
N ALA A 490 -0.52 9.28 -40.11
CA ALA A 490 -0.97 9.94 -38.89
C ALA A 490 -1.83 9.05 -37.97
N ALA A 491 -2.59 8.10 -38.55
CA ALA A 491 -3.38 7.17 -37.76
C ALA A 491 -2.48 6.16 -37.00
N GLN A 492 -1.39 5.71 -37.62
CA GLN A 492 -0.39 4.87 -36.95
C GLN A 492 0.37 5.63 -35.87
N ILE A 493 0.69 6.91 -36.11
CA ILE A 493 1.32 7.79 -35.12
C ILE A 493 0.39 7.97 -33.92
N ALA A 494 -0.90 8.22 -34.15
CA ALA A 494 -1.88 8.33 -33.09
C ALA A 494 -1.97 7.03 -32.27
N ASP A 495 -2.04 5.87 -32.94
CA ASP A 495 -2.07 4.57 -32.27
C ASP A 495 -0.83 4.36 -31.38
N GLU A 496 0.37 4.62 -31.91
CA GLU A 496 1.61 4.47 -31.14
C GLU A 496 1.69 5.42 -29.94
N LEU A 497 1.27 6.69 -30.09
CA LEU A 497 1.23 7.66 -29.01
C LEU A 497 0.29 7.23 -27.88
N TYR A 498 -0.96 6.89 -28.23
CA TYR A 498 -1.99 6.56 -27.22
C TYR A 498 -1.70 5.23 -26.53
N VAL A 499 -1.24 4.24 -27.26
CA VAL A 499 -0.88 2.94 -26.67
C VAL A 499 0.34 3.07 -25.76
N SER A 500 1.37 3.84 -26.17
CA SER A 500 2.59 4.01 -25.39
C SER A 500 2.39 4.85 -24.12
N ILE A 501 1.55 5.90 -24.18
CA ILE A 501 1.38 6.86 -23.10
C ILE A 501 0.19 6.53 -22.22
N LEU A 502 -0.97 6.23 -22.84
CA LEU A 502 -2.24 6.07 -22.16
C LEU A 502 -2.71 4.62 -22.04
N THR A 503 -1.96 3.66 -22.61
CA THR A 503 -2.27 2.21 -22.54
C THR A 503 -3.61 1.84 -23.22
N ARG A 504 -4.09 2.66 -24.16
CA ARG A 504 -5.33 2.42 -24.90
C ARG A 504 -5.22 2.85 -26.36
N PRO A 505 -6.04 2.32 -27.25
CA PRO A 505 -6.13 2.85 -28.60
C PRO A 505 -6.78 4.25 -28.60
N PRO A 506 -6.43 5.12 -29.58
CA PRO A 506 -7.10 6.40 -29.77
C PRO A 506 -8.52 6.24 -30.32
N THR A 507 -9.41 7.16 -29.99
CA THR A 507 -10.72 7.28 -30.63
C THR A 507 -10.61 7.83 -32.05
N ALA A 508 -11.72 7.87 -32.80
CA ALA A 508 -11.73 8.45 -34.15
C ALA A 508 -11.44 9.97 -34.11
N GLU A 509 -11.96 10.66 -33.11
CA GLU A 509 -11.76 12.08 -32.88
C GLU A 509 -10.29 12.37 -32.56
N GLU A 510 -9.68 11.59 -31.68
CA GLU A 510 -8.28 11.71 -31.30
C GLU A 510 -7.33 11.46 -32.49
N LYS A 511 -7.63 10.48 -33.34
CA LYS A 511 -6.89 10.26 -34.61
C LYS A 511 -6.96 11.48 -35.54
N THR A 512 -8.13 12.08 -35.64
CA THR A 512 -8.35 13.28 -36.46
C THR A 512 -7.60 14.49 -35.88
N GLU A 513 -7.56 14.62 -34.55
CA GLU A 513 -6.81 15.67 -33.87
C GLU A 513 -5.29 15.55 -34.14
N VAL A 514 -4.71 14.35 -33.96
CA VAL A 514 -3.30 14.10 -34.27
C VAL A 514 -2.99 14.43 -35.73
N ALA A 515 -3.82 13.98 -36.68
CA ALA A 515 -3.62 14.24 -38.09
C ALA A 515 -3.66 15.74 -38.41
N THR A 516 -4.64 16.46 -37.86
CA THR A 516 -4.80 17.90 -38.03
C THR A 516 -3.61 18.69 -37.45
N TYR A 517 -3.14 18.29 -36.25
CA TYR A 517 -1.99 18.90 -35.60
C TYR A 517 -0.71 18.72 -36.45
N LEU A 518 -0.44 17.51 -36.91
CA LEU A 518 0.74 17.20 -37.73
C LEU A 518 0.70 17.91 -39.08
N ALA A 519 -0.48 18.03 -39.70
CA ALA A 519 -0.64 18.75 -40.96
C ALA A 519 -0.29 20.25 -40.82
N LYS A 520 -0.61 20.87 -39.66
CA LYS A 520 -0.25 22.28 -39.40
C LYS A 520 1.23 22.48 -39.12
N HIS A 521 1.96 21.46 -38.70
CA HIS A 521 3.35 21.57 -38.25
C HIS A 521 4.33 20.79 -39.14
N GLN A 522 4.05 20.67 -40.44
CA GLN A 522 4.87 19.89 -41.38
C GLN A 522 6.31 20.40 -41.47
N ALA A 523 6.53 21.73 -41.37
CA ALA A 523 7.85 22.33 -41.46
C ALA A 523 8.80 21.91 -40.33
N ASP A 524 8.25 21.64 -39.14
CA ASP A 524 8.99 21.27 -37.92
C ASP A 524 8.44 19.96 -37.34
N ARG A 525 8.18 18.97 -38.17
CA ARG A 525 7.47 17.72 -37.83
C ARG A 525 8.06 16.99 -36.63
N GLU A 526 9.38 16.85 -36.54
CA GLU A 526 10.04 16.16 -35.43
C GLU A 526 9.77 16.85 -34.10
N LYS A 527 9.91 18.18 -34.08
CA LYS A 527 9.60 18.99 -32.90
C LYS A 527 8.11 18.92 -32.54
N ALA A 528 7.23 18.91 -33.52
CA ALA A 528 5.80 18.75 -33.33
C ALA A 528 5.43 17.41 -32.67
N LEU A 529 6.06 16.31 -33.07
CA LEU A 529 5.88 14.99 -32.45
C LEU A 529 6.30 14.99 -30.98
N GLY A 530 7.45 15.55 -30.67
CA GLY A 530 7.90 15.70 -29.27
C GLY A 530 6.95 16.58 -28.43
N HIS A 531 6.44 17.67 -28.99
CA HIS A 531 5.48 18.55 -28.30
C HIS A 531 4.12 17.87 -28.07
N TYR A 532 3.64 17.09 -29.04
CA TYR A 532 2.38 16.34 -28.85
C TYR A 532 2.54 15.28 -27.75
N ALA A 533 3.63 14.52 -27.79
CA ALA A 533 3.96 13.57 -26.72
C ALA A 533 4.05 14.25 -25.35
N TRP A 534 4.68 15.43 -25.28
CA TRP A 534 4.74 16.23 -24.04
C TRP A 534 3.35 16.63 -23.54
N ALA A 535 2.46 17.07 -24.43
CA ALA A 535 1.10 17.44 -24.07
C ALA A 535 0.33 16.25 -23.48
N MET A 536 0.43 15.07 -24.09
CA MET A 536 -0.19 13.83 -23.58
C MET A 536 0.40 13.41 -22.22
N LEU A 537 1.73 13.47 -22.06
CA LEU A 537 2.42 13.17 -20.81
C LEU A 537 2.14 14.19 -19.68
N SER A 538 1.59 15.35 -20.04
CA SER A 538 1.15 16.38 -19.11
C SER A 538 -0.37 16.35 -18.86
N SER A 539 -1.10 15.40 -19.46
CA SER A 539 -2.55 15.28 -19.31
C SER A 539 -2.95 14.65 -17.97
N MET A 540 -4.14 14.97 -17.50
CA MET A 540 -4.69 14.36 -16.29
C MET A 540 -4.86 12.83 -16.45
N GLU A 541 -5.18 12.36 -17.65
CA GLU A 541 -5.31 10.92 -17.93
C GLU A 541 -3.99 10.17 -17.71
N PHE A 542 -2.85 10.77 -18.13
CA PHE A 542 -1.55 10.16 -17.86
C PHE A 542 -1.23 10.10 -16.37
N PHE A 543 -1.60 11.12 -15.61
CA PHE A 543 -1.36 11.24 -14.17
C PHE A 543 -2.29 10.38 -13.31
N ALA A 544 -3.36 9.85 -13.89
CA ALA A 544 -4.34 9.07 -13.18
C ALA A 544 -4.17 7.55 -13.39
N ASN A 545 -4.49 6.81 -12.34
CA ASN A 545 -4.84 5.40 -12.36
C ASN A 545 -6.35 5.32 -12.26
N HIS A 546 -7.01 4.99 -13.35
CA HIS A 546 -8.47 4.92 -13.50
C HIS A 546 -8.95 3.51 -13.78
#